data_eed5874eaf4acd8e64f7312cfc93112c
#
_entry.id   eed5874eaf4acd8e64f7312cfc93112c
#
_cell.length_a   1.000
_cell.length_b   1.000
_cell.length_c   1.000
_cell.angle_alpha   90.00
_cell.angle_beta   90.00
_cell.angle_gamma   90.00
#
_symmetry.space_group_name_H-M   'P 1'
#
loop_
_entity.id
_entity.type
_entity.pdbx_description
1 polymer ?
#
loop_
_entity_poly.entity_id
_entity_poly.type
_entity_poly.pdbx_seq_one_letter_code
_entity_poly.pdbx_strand_id
1 'polypeptide(L)'
;MDGWPVDRPTTGRPADRQPAAERMSEVLDAEKPDLVIYTGDLIFAKPAAKGLDKALEPTIARHIPFAVTWGNHDDEQDMTRKELSDYIEKKAGCLNTRTEGISGVSNFTLPVNAADGNKAAAVLYILDSNAYSPLKQIKGYDWIKADQVEWYRKESAAFTKRNNGAPLPALAFFHIPFPEYNQAAQSENALLIGTRKEKACAPSINTGLYAAMLEAGDVMGTFVGHDHVNDYVVNWNNILLCYGRFTGGKTVYHDIPGGNGARVIELTEGERGFNTWIRLKGGRIINPVTYPDDFVKTE
;
A
#
# COMPACT_ATOMS: atom_id res chain seq x y z
N MET A 1 16.80 -27.14 0.17
CA MET A 1 15.44 -27.44 0.65
C MET A 1 15.30 -26.74 1.98
N ASP A 2 14.91 -25.51 1.99
CA ASP A 2 14.54 -24.82 3.23
C ASP A 2 13.22 -24.15 2.94
N GLY A 3 12.16 -24.90 3.30
CA GLY A 3 10.79 -24.44 3.20
C GLY A 3 10.58 -23.28 4.16
N TRP A 4 9.86 -22.29 3.75
CA TRP A 4 9.29 -21.28 4.60
C TRP A 4 8.56 -21.97 5.75
N PRO A 5 8.80 -21.56 7.00
CA PRO A 5 8.04 -22.10 8.12
C PRO A 5 6.63 -21.55 8.08
N VAL A 6 5.71 -22.37 7.57
CA VAL A 6 4.28 -22.07 7.46
C VAL A 6 3.59 -22.06 8.82
N ASP A 7 4.28 -22.40 9.91
CA ASP A 7 3.74 -22.36 11.27
C ASP A 7 4.84 -22.05 12.28
N ARG A 8 5.03 -20.76 12.59
CA ARG A 8 5.56 -20.43 13.90
C ARG A 8 4.39 -20.38 14.89
N PRO A 9 4.36 -21.25 15.93
CA PRO A 9 3.35 -21.12 16.96
C PRO A 9 3.46 -19.71 17.58
N THR A 10 2.38 -18.97 17.50
CA THR A 10 2.25 -17.68 18.18
C THR A 10 2.28 -17.93 19.68
N THR A 11 3.46 -17.82 20.30
CA THR A 11 3.57 -17.67 21.75
C THR A 11 3.04 -16.27 22.09
N GLY A 12 1.75 -16.07 21.87
CA GLY A 12 1.10 -14.78 22.01
C GLY A 12 0.58 -14.58 23.42
N ARG A 13 0.82 -13.41 23.96
CA ARG A 13 0.09 -12.90 25.12
C ARG A 13 -1.42 -12.86 24.85
N PRO A 14 -2.30 -13.06 25.85
CA PRO A 14 -3.76 -13.17 25.68
C PRO A 14 -4.47 -11.87 25.25
N ALA A 15 -3.76 -10.81 24.90
CA ALA A 15 -4.31 -9.44 24.93
C ALA A 15 -5.06 -8.97 23.68
N ASP A 16 -5.02 -9.67 22.54
CA ASP A 16 -5.71 -9.14 21.35
C ASP A 16 -6.59 -10.18 20.65
N ARG A 17 -7.80 -10.34 21.17
CA ARG A 17 -8.81 -11.24 20.60
C ARG A 17 -9.78 -10.57 19.63
N GLN A 18 -9.61 -9.28 19.35
CA GLN A 18 -10.56 -8.54 18.54
C GLN A 18 -10.45 -8.96 17.05
N PRO A 19 -11.56 -9.25 16.37
CA PRO A 19 -11.58 -9.48 14.93
C PRO A 19 -10.99 -8.32 14.14
N ALA A 20 -10.41 -8.58 12.98
CA ALA A 20 -9.87 -7.54 12.09
C ALA A 20 -10.92 -6.46 11.75
N ALA A 21 -12.16 -6.87 11.50
CA ALA A 21 -13.28 -5.96 11.19
C ALA A 21 -13.58 -4.96 12.33
N GLU A 22 -13.49 -5.39 13.60
CA GLU A 22 -13.71 -4.46 14.72
C GLU A 22 -12.59 -3.44 14.85
N ARG A 23 -11.33 -3.83 14.59
CA ARG A 23 -10.18 -2.91 14.54
C ARG A 23 -10.31 -1.90 13.42
N MET A 24 -10.67 -2.36 12.25
CA MET A 24 -10.95 -1.47 11.12
C MET A 24 -12.04 -0.47 11.48
N SER A 25 -13.13 -0.94 12.06
CA SER A 25 -14.24 -0.07 12.50
C SER A 25 -13.75 1.02 13.46
N GLU A 26 -12.93 0.65 14.45
CA GLU A 26 -12.38 1.61 15.42
C GLU A 26 -11.51 2.68 14.74
N VAL A 27 -10.63 2.27 13.79
CA VAL A 27 -9.80 3.21 13.04
C VAL A 27 -10.65 4.12 12.15
N LEU A 28 -11.61 3.55 11.41
CA LEU A 28 -12.49 4.31 10.51
C LEU A 28 -13.36 5.31 11.25
N ASP A 29 -13.87 4.95 12.44
CA ASP A 29 -14.68 5.84 13.28
C ASP A 29 -13.85 6.99 13.89
N ALA A 30 -12.58 6.72 14.21
CA ALA A 30 -11.67 7.72 14.77
C ALA A 30 -11.14 8.70 13.71
N GLU A 31 -10.75 8.19 12.54
CA GLU A 31 -10.09 8.98 11.48
C GLU A 31 -11.09 9.58 10.49
N LYS A 32 -12.23 8.93 10.26
CA LYS A 32 -13.26 9.34 9.28
C LYS A 32 -12.66 9.65 7.90
N PRO A 33 -11.92 8.74 7.30
CA PRO A 33 -11.20 9.01 6.07
C PRO A 33 -12.15 9.21 4.88
N ASP A 34 -11.73 10.02 3.91
CA ASP A 34 -12.43 10.20 2.63
C ASP A 34 -12.25 9.01 1.68
N LEU A 35 -11.20 8.23 1.87
CA LEU A 35 -10.85 7.08 1.04
C LEU A 35 -10.09 6.03 1.86
N VAL A 36 -10.38 4.76 1.61
CA VAL A 36 -9.59 3.63 2.13
C VAL A 36 -8.86 2.95 0.97
N ILE A 37 -7.54 2.75 1.09
CA ILE A 37 -6.76 1.96 0.14
C ILE A 37 -6.27 0.70 0.83
N TYR A 38 -6.69 -0.44 0.32
CA TYR A 38 -6.21 -1.74 0.76
C TYR A 38 -4.99 -2.13 -0.06
N THR A 39 -3.88 -2.31 0.61
CA THR A 39 -2.59 -2.64 -0.02
C THR A 39 -2.32 -4.13 -0.10
N GLY A 40 -3.35 -4.94 -0.32
CA GLY A 40 -3.25 -6.37 -0.59
C GLY A 40 -3.22 -7.29 0.63
N ASP A 41 -3.26 -8.59 0.37
CA ASP A 41 -3.38 -9.66 1.36
C ASP A 41 -4.60 -9.45 2.29
N LEU A 42 -5.74 -9.10 1.67
CA LEU A 42 -6.99 -8.90 2.38
C LEU A 42 -7.55 -10.21 2.92
N ILE A 43 -7.35 -11.27 2.15
CA ILE A 43 -7.93 -12.58 2.43
C ILE A 43 -6.96 -13.73 2.20
N PHE A 44 -7.14 -14.77 2.99
CA PHE A 44 -6.73 -16.15 2.73
C PHE A 44 -7.89 -17.04 3.15
N ALA A 45 -8.96 -17.00 2.38
CA ALA A 45 -10.24 -17.59 2.76
C ALA A 45 -10.90 -18.39 1.63
N LYS A 46 -11.61 -19.44 2.01
CA LYS A 46 -12.48 -20.21 1.11
C LYS A 46 -13.88 -20.33 1.72
N PRO A 47 -14.95 -19.84 1.08
CA PRO A 47 -14.95 -19.13 -0.21
C PRO A 47 -14.33 -17.73 -0.12
N ALA A 48 -13.53 -17.35 -1.13
CA ALA A 48 -12.87 -16.05 -1.22
C ALA A 48 -13.86 -14.88 -1.18
N ALA A 49 -14.99 -15.00 -1.89
CA ALA A 49 -16.05 -13.99 -1.91
C ALA A 49 -16.56 -13.63 -0.50
N LYS A 50 -16.75 -14.62 0.38
CA LYS A 50 -17.18 -14.39 1.77
C LYS A 50 -16.06 -13.73 2.60
N GLY A 51 -14.81 -14.06 2.30
CA GLY A 51 -13.66 -13.41 2.91
C GLY A 51 -13.63 -11.92 2.58
N LEU A 52 -13.78 -11.58 1.29
CA LEU A 52 -13.84 -10.21 0.81
C LEU A 52 -15.02 -9.44 1.40
N ASP A 53 -16.22 -10.03 1.46
CA ASP A 53 -17.37 -9.38 2.07
C ASP A 53 -17.09 -8.97 3.51
N LYS A 54 -16.45 -9.84 4.30
CA LYS A 54 -16.08 -9.53 5.68
C LYS A 54 -14.97 -8.49 5.81
N ALA A 55 -13.98 -8.53 4.92
CA ALA A 55 -12.88 -7.58 4.93
C ALA A 55 -13.33 -6.17 4.55
N LEU A 56 -14.26 -6.05 3.61
CA LEU A 56 -14.74 -4.78 3.08
C LEU A 56 -15.95 -4.21 3.84
N GLU A 57 -16.67 -5.05 4.59
CA GLU A 57 -17.89 -4.66 5.32
C GLU A 57 -17.71 -3.40 6.18
N PRO A 58 -16.64 -3.23 7.01
CA PRO A 58 -16.51 -2.04 7.84
C PRO A 58 -16.46 -0.73 7.05
N THR A 59 -15.86 -0.76 5.87
CA THR A 59 -15.73 0.39 4.97
C THR A 59 -17.03 0.66 4.23
N ILE A 60 -17.64 -0.39 3.67
CA ILE A 60 -18.91 -0.30 2.93
C ILE A 60 -20.05 0.17 3.83
N ALA A 61 -20.15 -0.34 5.07
CA ALA A 61 -21.17 0.05 6.03
C ALA A 61 -21.09 1.53 6.42
N ARG A 62 -19.94 2.17 6.28
CA ARG A 62 -19.73 3.59 6.52
C ARG A 62 -19.84 4.45 5.27
N HIS A 63 -20.18 3.86 4.13
CA HIS A 63 -20.23 4.53 2.83
C HIS A 63 -18.93 5.23 2.44
N ILE A 64 -17.78 4.74 2.92
CA ILE A 64 -16.47 5.27 2.56
C ILE A 64 -16.03 4.66 1.23
N PRO A 65 -15.62 5.47 0.24
CA PRO A 65 -15.03 4.97 -1.00
C PRO A 65 -13.77 4.16 -0.70
N PHE A 66 -13.49 3.14 -1.51
CA PHE A 66 -12.29 2.34 -1.33
C PHE A 66 -11.68 1.88 -2.65
N ALA A 67 -10.38 1.61 -2.59
CA ALA A 67 -9.60 1.00 -3.65
C ALA A 67 -8.79 -0.18 -3.13
N VAL A 68 -8.51 -1.14 -3.98
CA VAL A 68 -7.75 -2.35 -3.64
C VAL A 68 -6.64 -2.57 -4.66
N THR A 69 -5.41 -2.81 -4.19
CA THR A 69 -4.40 -3.54 -4.94
C THR A 69 -4.21 -4.92 -4.32
N TRP A 70 -3.89 -5.93 -5.14
CA TRP A 70 -3.85 -7.31 -4.66
C TRP A 70 -2.48 -7.68 -4.09
N GLY A 71 -2.50 -8.47 -3.02
CA GLY A 71 -1.33 -9.13 -2.47
C GLY A 71 -1.09 -10.51 -3.09
N ASN A 72 -0.05 -11.20 -2.64
CA ASN A 72 0.30 -12.50 -3.18
C ASN A 72 -0.57 -13.64 -2.64
N HIS A 73 -1.28 -13.44 -1.53
CA HIS A 73 -2.15 -14.46 -0.93
C HIS A 73 -3.61 -14.38 -1.33
N ASP A 74 -4.07 -13.28 -1.91
CA ASP A 74 -5.48 -13.05 -2.17
C ASP A 74 -6.10 -14.08 -3.13
N ASP A 75 -5.35 -14.53 -4.15
CA ASP A 75 -5.80 -15.46 -5.20
C ASP A 75 -5.33 -16.90 -5.01
N GLU A 76 -4.87 -17.28 -3.81
CA GLU A 76 -4.41 -18.64 -3.52
C GLU A 76 -5.52 -19.66 -3.26
N GLN A 77 -6.79 -19.26 -3.22
CA GLN A 77 -7.89 -20.14 -2.86
C GLN A 77 -8.78 -20.52 -4.06
N ASP A 78 -10.00 -20.05 -4.11
CA ASP A 78 -11.01 -20.51 -5.07
C ASP A 78 -11.45 -19.43 -6.08
N MET A 79 -10.76 -18.31 -6.12
CA MET A 79 -10.95 -17.26 -7.13
C MET A 79 -9.59 -16.80 -7.66
N THR A 80 -9.51 -16.63 -8.96
CA THR A 80 -8.36 -15.99 -9.61
C THR A 80 -8.33 -14.49 -9.29
N ARG A 81 -7.18 -13.84 -9.41
CA ARG A 81 -7.00 -12.40 -9.22
C ARG A 81 -7.99 -11.58 -10.07
N LYS A 82 -8.26 -12.03 -11.31
CA LYS A 82 -9.26 -11.40 -12.16
C LYS A 82 -10.67 -11.52 -11.60
N GLU A 83 -11.08 -12.72 -11.14
CA GLU A 83 -12.40 -12.95 -10.55
C GLU A 83 -12.59 -12.17 -9.25
N LEU A 84 -11.53 -12.01 -8.43
CA LEU A 84 -11.54 -11.16 -7.25
C LEU A 84 -11.82 -9.70 -7.64
N SER A 85 -11.14 -9.18 -8.67
CA SER A 85 -11.37 -7.84 -9.21
C SER A 85 -12.78 -7.66 -9.74
N ASP A 86 -13.27 -8.62 -10.56
CA ASP A 86 -14.65 -8.62 -11.08
C ASP A 86 -15.70 -8.63 -9.95
N TYR A 87 -15.35 -9.23 -8.82
CA TYR A 87 -16.23 -9.31 -7.66
C TYR A 87 -16.30 -7.99 -6.88
N ILE A 88 -15.15 -7.38 -6.56
CA ILE A 88 -15.13 -6.16 -5.75
C ILE A 88 -15.62 -4.94 -6.52
N GLU A 89 -15.39 -4.86 -7.83
CA GLU A 89 -15.84 -3.74 -8.67
C GLU A 89 -17.36 -3.57 -8.68
N LYS A 90 -18.11 -4.60 -8.30
CA LYS A 90 -19.58 -4.56 -8.13
C LYS A 90 -20.02 -4.07 -6.75
N LYS A 91 -19.08 -3.85 -5.82
CA LYS A 91 -19.40 -3.41 -4.45
C LYS A 91 -19.60 -1.90 -4.41
N ALA A 92 -20.53 -1.49 -3.58
CA ALA A 92 -20.78 -0.07 -3.34
C ALA A 92 -19.53 0.62 -2.78
N GLY A 93 -19.14 1.74 -3.37
CA GLY A 93 -17.98 2.53 -2.97
C GLY A 93 -16.65 2.03 -3.54
N CYS A 94 -16.61 0.94 -4.31
CA CYS A 94 -15.39 0.51 -4.98
C CYS A 94 -15.01 1.48 -6.09
N LEU A 95 -13.76 1.96 -6.07
CA LEU A 95 -13.21 2.86 -7.08
C LEU A 95 -12.25 2.16 -8.04
N ASN A 96 -12.08 0.85 -7.92
CA ASN A 96 -11.21 0.12 -8.82
C ASN A 96 -11.68 0.26 -10.27
N THR A 97 -10.71 0.55 -11.12
CA THR A 97 -10.79 0.41 -12.57
C THR A 97 -9.64 -0.46 -13.03
N ARG A 98 -9.54 -0.72 -14.33
CA ARG A 98 -8.45 -1.53 -14.89
C ARG A 98 -7.85 -0.86 -16.11
N THR A 99 -6.54 -1.00 -16.23
CA THR A 99 -5.86 -0.74 -17.49
C THR A 99 -5.67 -2.07 -18.22
N GLU A 100 -6.34 -2.21 -19.35
CA GLU A 100 -6.24 -3.42 -20.16
C GLU A 100 -4.92 -3.47 -20.95
N GLY A 101 -4.44 -4.68 -21.22
CA GLY A 101 -3.27 -4.90 -22.07
C GLY A 101 -1.91 -4.71 -21.39
N ILE A 102 -1.89 -4.59 -20.07
CA ILE A 102 -0.66 -4.61 -19.26
C ILE A 102 -0.70 -5.72 -18.21
N SER A 103 0.44 -6.07 -17.65
CA SER A 103 0.56 -7.07 -16.59
C SER A 103 -0.17 -6.65 -15.31
N GLY A 104 -0.70 -7.64 -14.58
CA GLY A 104 -1.50 -7.41 -13.38
C GLY A 104 -2.95 -7.02 -13.67
N VAL A 105 -3.78 -6.89 -12.64
CA VAL A 105 -5.22 -6.62 -12.78
C VAL A 105 -5.70 -5.41 -11.98
N SER A 106 -4.85 -4.79 -11.17
CA SER A 106 -5.19 -3.62 -10.35
C SER A 106 -4.24 -2.45 -10.63
N ASN A 107 -4.09 -2.08 -11.91
CA ASN A 107 -3.33 -0.91 -12.30
C ASN A 107 -4.27 0.18 -12.79
N PHE A 108 -4.36 1.27 -12.03
CA PHE A 108 -5.21 2.41 -12.36
C PHE A 108 -4.77 3.66 -11.59
N THR A 109 -5.31 4.81 -11.99
CA THR A 109 -5.08 6.08 -11.31
C THR A 109 -6.38 6.57 -10.66
N LEU A 110 -6.25 7.20 -9.49
CA LEU A 110 -7.33 7.93 -8.83
C LEU A 110 -6.92 9.40 -8.72
N PRO A 111 -7.43 10.29 -9.55
CA PRO A 111 -7.22 11.72 -9.36
C PRO A 111 -8.00 12.20 -8.14
N VAL A 112 -7.33 12.93 -7.25
CA VAL A 112 -7.94 13.69 -6.17
C VAL A 112 -8.23 15.08 -6.71
N ASN A 113 -9.51 15.41 -6.82
CA ASN A 113 -9.91 16.70 -7.39
C ASN A 113 -9.68 17.84 -6.40
N ALA A 114 -9.37 19.02 -6.94
CA ALA A 114 -9.36 20.26 -6.20
C ALA A 114 -10.75 20.56 -5.61
N ALA A 115 -10.81 21.35 -4.56
CA ALA A 115 -12.07 21.71 -3.90
C ALA A 115 -13.07 22.40 -4.83
N ASP A 116 -12.59 23.10 -5.85
CA ASP A 116 -13.43 23.70 -6.91
C ASP A 116 -13.94 22.68 -7.95
N GLY A 117 -13.47 21.43 -7.90
CA GLY A 117 -13.87 20.32 -8.78
C GLY A 117 -13.36 20.40 -10.23
N ASN A 118 -12.62 21.44 -10.60
CA ASN A 118 -12.29 21.71 -12.00
C ASN A 118 -11.07 20.94 -12.54
N LYS A 119 -10.16 20.53 -11.65
CA LYS A 119 -8.93 19.83 -12.02
C LYS A 119 -8.45 18.91 -10.90
N ALA A 120 -7.56 17.99 -11.23
CA ALA A 120 -6.88 17.19 -10.23
C ALA A 120 -5.88 18.06 -9.43
N ALA A 121 -5.90 17.92 -8.11
CA ALA A 121 -4.93 18.51 -7.18
C ALA A 121 -3.81 17.53 -6.81
N ALA A 122 -4.12 16.22 -6.81
CA ALA A 122 -3.15 15.14 -6.60
C ALA A 122 -3.53 13.90 -7.39
N VAL A 123 -2.64 12.91 -7.46
CA VAL A 123 -2.87 11.62 -8.14
C VAL A 123 -2.45 10.48 -7.25
N LEU A 124 -3.29 9.46 -7.14
CA LEU A 124 -2.96 8.20 -6.50
C LEU A 124 -2.78 7.13 -7.58
N TYR A 125 -1.59 6.54 -7.65
CA TYR A 125 -1.29 5.42 -8.54
C TYR A 125 -1.50 4.13 -7.77
N ILE A 126 -2.37 3.28 -8.26
CA ILE A 126 -2.59 1.93 -7.72
C ILE A 126 -1.95 0.95 -8.71
N LEU A 127 -1.01 0.13 -8.23
CA LEU A 127 -0.28 -0.82 -9.06
C LEU A 127 -0.42 -2.25 -8.49
N ASP A 128 -0.57 -3.20 -9.39
CA ASP A 128 -0.50 -4.61 -9.04
C ASP A 128 0.97 -5.06 -9.01
N SER A 129 1.49 -5.37 -7.83
CA SER A 129 2.86 -5.89 -7.70
C SER A 129 2.98 -7.36 -8.07
N ASN A 130 1.91 -7.98 -8.56
CA ASN A 130 1.80 -9.39 -8.87
C ASN A 130 1.96 -10.29 -7.62
N ALA A 131 2.26 -11.59 -7.77
CA ALA A 131 2.32 -12.52 -6.64
C ALA A 131 3.68 -13.21 -6.54
N TYR A 132 3.84 -14.36 -7.21
CA TYR A 132 5.07 -15.14 -7.19
C TYR A 132 5.73 -15.18 -8.55
N SER A 133 7.06 -15.28 -8.57
CA SER A 133 7.83 -15.31 -9.80
C SER A 133 7.38 -16.44 -10.74
N PRO A 134 7.01 -16.13 -11.98
CA PRO A 134 6.68 -17.15 -12.99
C PRO A 134 7.94 -17.82 -13.58
N LEU A 135 9.12 -17.31 -13.29
CA LEU A 135 10.39 -17.84 -13.82
C LEU A 135 10.93 -18.91 -12.90
N LYS A 136 11.02 -20.15 -13.37
CA LYS A 136 11.47 -21.31 -12.58
C LYS A 136 12.84 -21.13 -11.94
N GLN A 137 13.75 -20.38 -12.60
CA GLN A 137 15.10 -20.09 -12.12
C GLN A 137 15.16 -18.95 -11.08
N ILE A 138 14.11 -18.15 -10.95
CA ILE A 138 14.00 -17.05 -10.00
C ILE A 138 12.96 -17.41 -8.96
N LYS A 139 13.40 -17.67 -7.75
CA LYS A 139 12.52 -18.01 -6.63
C LYS A 139 12.03 -16.72 -5.93
N GLY A 140 10.92 -16.83 -5.26
CA GLY A 140 10.33 -15.75 -4.45
C GLY A 140 9.25 -15.00 -5.20
N TYR A 141 9.18 -13.71 -4.96
CA TYR A 141 8.08 -12.90 -5.42
C TYR A 141 8.25 -12.43 -6.86
N ASP A 142 7.12 -12.18 -7.49
CA ASP A 142 7.03 -11.51 -8.78
C ASP A 142 7.31 -10.01 -8.59
N TRP A 143 7.41 -9.26 -9.67
CA TRP A 143 7.78 -7.85 -9.69
C TRP A 143 6.84 -7.04 -10.56
N ILE A 144 6.80 -5.73 -10.37
CA ILE A 144 6.13 -4.81 -11.28
C ILE A 144 6.83 -4.87 -12.64
N LYS A 145 6.08 -5.18 -13.69
CA LYS A 145 6.62 -5.48 -15.02
C LYS A 145 7.01 -4.20 -15.78
N ALA A 146 7.81 -4.37 -16.84
CA ALA A 146 8.25 -3.25 -17.67
C ALA A 146 7.08 -2.51 -18.34
N ASP A 147 6.02 -3.23 -18.75
CA ASP A 147 4.80 -2.63 -19.30
C ASP A 147 4.01 -1.81 -18.28
N GLN A 148 4.01 -2.20 -16.99
CA GLN A 148 3.45 -1.42 -15.90
C GLN A 148 4.27 -0.14 -15.63
N VAL A 149 5.61 -0.22 -15.72
CA VAL A 149 6.49 0.96 -15.60
C VAL A 149 6.25 1.93 -16.75
N GLU A 150 6.11 1.43 -17.98
CA GLU A 150 5.78 2.25 -19.14
C GLU A 150 4.39 2.89 -19.04
N TRP A 151 3.42 2.16 -18.53
CA TRP A 151 2.09 2.69 -18.22
C TRP A 151 2.18 3.84 -17.21
N TYR A 152 2.90 3.65 -16.10
CA TYR A 152 3.11 4.70 -15.11
C TYR A 152 3.71 5.97 -15.75
N ARG A 153 4.76 5.82 -16.57
CA ARG A 153 5.40 6.95 -17.27
C ARG A 153 4.40 7.72 -18.15
N LYS A 154 3.55 7.01 -18.87
CA LYS A 154 2.51 7.61 -19.73
C LYS A 154 1.45 8.36 -18.92
N GLU A 155 0.96 7.76 -17.83
CA GLU A 155 -0.03 8.40 -16.96
C GLU A 155 0.55 9.64 -16.29
N SER A 156 1.75 9.56 -15.72
CA SER A 156 2.44 10.69 -15.09
C SER A 156 2.67 11.84 -16.08
N ALA A 157 3.16 11.54 -17.28
CA ALA A 157 3.34 12.54 -18.32
C ALA A 157 2.01 13.18 -18.77
N ALA A 158 0.93 12.40 -18.83
CA ALA A 158 -0.40 12.90 -19.17
C ALA A 158 -0.95 13.83 -18.07
N PHE A 159 -0.79 13.51 -16.80
CA PHE A 159 -1.15 14.40 -15.68
C PHE A 159 -0.31 15.67 -15.66
N THR A 160 1.00 15.55 -15.84
CA THR A 160 1.93 16.69 -15.93
C THR A 160 1.53 17.64 -17.08
N LYS A 161 1.22 17.08 -18.26
CA LYS A 161 0.75 17.88 -19.41
C LYS A 161 -0.56 18.61 -19.11
N ARG A 162 -1.53 17.94 -18.48
CA ARG A 162 -2.82 18.56 -18.08
C ARG A 162 -2.64 19.64 -17.00
N ASN A 163 -1.56 19.56 -16.21
CA ASN A 163 -1.19 20.53 -15.19
C ASN A 163 -0.17 21.57 -15.71
N ASN A 164 -0.27 21.98 -16.96
CA ASN A 164 0.58 23.01 -17.56
C ASN A 164 2.09 22.72 -17.52
N GLY A 165 2.48 21.45 -17.58
CA GLY A 165 3.86 21.00 -17.56
C GLY A 165 4.48 20.84 -16.17
N ALA A 166 3.72 21.08 -15.09
CA ALA A 166 4.18 20.84 -13.73
C ALA A 166 3.68 19.47 -13.21
N PRO A 167 4.56 18.60 -12.67
CA PRO A 167 4.14 17.36 -12.06
C PRO A 167 3.15 17.60 -10.91
N LEU A 168 2.04 16.87 -10.90
CA LEU A 168 1.10 16.90 -9.77
C LEU A 168 1.71 16.16 -8.57
N PRO A 169 1.42 16.58 -7.32
CA PRO A 169 1.70 15.76 -6.16
C PRO A 169 1.07 14.38 -6.30
N ALA A 170 1.85 13.31 -6.10
CA ALA A 170 1.33 11.95 -6.27
C ALA A 170 1.82 11.00 -5.18
N LEU A 171 1.01 9.96 -4.92
CA LEU A 171 1.35 8.84 -4.07
C LEU A 171 1.14 7.53 -4.84
N ALA A 172 1.94 6.50 -4.55
CA ALA A 172 1.80 5.19 -5.19
C ALA A 172 1.56 4.09 -4.17
N PHE A 173 0.66 3.17 -4.50
CA PHE A 173 0.21 2.08 -3.63
C PHE A 173 0.34 0.75 -4.34
N PHE A 174 1.00 -0.20 -3.71
CA PHE A 174 1.17 -1.58 -4.18
C PHE A 174 1.45 -2.50 -2.99
N HIS A 175 1.45 -3.82 -3.19
CA HIS A 175 1.59 -4.75 -2.09
C HIS A 175 3.04 -5.09 -1.77
N ILE A 176 3.77 -5.69 -2.71
CA ILE A 176 5.13 -6.18 -2.52
C ILE A 176 6.11 -5.02 -2.73
N PRO A 177 6.95 -4.69 -1.73
CA PRO A 177 7.91 -3.60 -1.84
C PRO A 177 8.95 -3.85 -2.94
N PHE A 178 9.40 -2.81 -3.61
CA PHE A 178 10.54 -2.93 -4.54
C PHE A 178 11.89 -2.93 -3.78
N PRO A 179 13.00 -3.38 -4.40
CA PRO A 179 14.29 -3.57 -3.74
C PRO A 179 14.86 -2.35 -3.02
N GLU A 180 14.50 -1.14 -3.46
CA GLU A 180 14.96 0.13 -2.87
C GLU A 180 14.52 0.32 -1.42
N TYR A 181 13.45 -0.32 -0.95
CA TYR A 181 13.10 -0.35 0.47
C TYR A 181 14.22 -0.92 1.35
N ASN A 182 14.92 -1.96 0.86
CA ASN A 182 16.09 -2.50 1.57
C ASN A 182 17.30 -1.59 1.46
N GLN A 183 17.54 -0.99 0.29
CA GLN A 183 18.67 -0.09 0.07
C GLN A 183 18.55 1.14 0.98
N ALA A 184 17.38 1.79 0.97
CA ALA A 184 17.09 2.94 1.80
C ALA A 184 17.27 2.63 3.30
N ALA A 185 16.65 1.54 3.78
CA ALA A 185 16.67 1.18 5.20
C ALA A 185 18.03 0.69 5.73
N GLN A 186 18.98 0.40 4.84
CA GLN A 186 20.35 -0.02 5.17
C GLN A 186 21.39 1.09 4.94
N SER A 187 20.99 2.23 4.41
CA SER A 187 21.90 3.36 4.22
C SER A 187 22.39 3.89 5.58
N GLU A 188 23.68 4.22 5.66
CA GLU A 188 24.30 4.77 6.88
C GLU A 188 23.64 6.07 7.37
N ASN A 189 23.06 6.83 6.45
CA ASN A 189 22.39 8.11 6.76
C ASN A 189 20.87 8.00 6.71
N ALA A 190 20.32 6.78 6.78
CA ALA A 190 18.87 6.58 6.75
C ALA A 190 18.21 7.15 8.02
N LEU A 191 17.33 8.12 7.86
CA LEU A 191 16.37 8.47 8.90
C LEU A 191 15.15 7.58 8.73
N LEU A 192 15.06 6.56 9.59
CA LEU A 192 13.95 5.60 9.62
C LEU A 192 13.08 5.90 10.83
N ILE A 193 11.80 6.16 10.61
CA ILE A 193 10.81 6.40 11.66
C ILE A 193 9.83 5.24 11.65
N GLY A 194 9.68 4.56 12.79
CA GLY A 194 8.80 3.40 12.94
C GLY A 194 9.55 2.11 13.24
N THR A 195 8.87 0.99 13.02
CA THR A 195 9.37 -0.36 13.35
C THR A 195 9.82 -1.08 12.09
N ARG A 196 11.05 -1.59 12.11
CA ARG A 196 11.58 -2.52 11.11
C ARG A 196 12.08 -3.77 11.85
N LYS A 197 11.31 -4.85 11.80
CA LYS A 197 11.68 -6.13 12.44
C LYS A 197 12.15 -7.16 11.44
N GLU A 198 11.92 -6.94 10.18
CA GLU A 198 12.37 -7.84 9.11
C GLU A 198 12.86 -7.06 7.89
N LYS A 199 13.67 -7.75 7.08
CA LYS A 199 14.08 -7.26 5.78
C LYS A 199 12.85 -7.21 4.87
N ALA A 200 12.75 -6.17 4.04
CA ALA A 200 11.71 -6.11 3.02
C ALA A 200 11.82 -7.32 2.07
N CYS A 201 10.74 -8.10 1.98
CA CYS A 201 10.67 -9.29 1.12
C CYS A 201 10.41 -8.91 -0.34
N ALA A 202 11.32 -8.11 -0.88
CA ALA A 202 11.26 -7.60 -2.25
C ALA A 202 11.63 -8.68 -3.30
N PRO A 203 11.15 -8.55 -4.54
CA PRO A 203 11.54 -9.42 -5.64
C PRO A 203 13.03 -9.31 -5.97
N SER A 204 13.57 -10.36 -6.58
CA SER A 204 14.97 -10.37 -7.06
C SER A 204 15.17 -9.56 -8.34
N ILE A 205 14.10 -9.32 -9.09
CA ILE A 205 14.12 -8.54 -10.33
C ILE A 205 13.57 -7.14 -10.05
N ASN A 206 14.28 -6.14 -10.57
CA ASN A 206 13.87 -4.73 -10.53
C ASN A 206 13.76 -4.21 -11.96
N THR A 207 12.61 -3.67 -12.32
CA THR A 207 12.33 -3.10 -13.65
C THR A 207 12.43 -1.58 -13.69
N GLY A 208 12.85 -0.96 -12.58
CA GLY A 208 13.15 0.47 -12.53
C GLY A 208 11.93 1.36 -12.28
N LEU A 209 10.86 0.87 -11.63
CA LEU A 209 9.72 1.72 -11.26
C LEU A 209 10.16 2.89 -10.39
N TYR A 210 11.01 2.64 -9.40
CA TYR A 210 11.54 3.69 -8.53
C TYR A 210 12.29 4.78 -9.32
N ALA A 211 13.16 4.38 -10.25
CA ALA A 211 13.86 5.31 -11.14
C ALA A 211 12.88 6.12 -12.01
N ALA A 212 11.84 5.45 -12.53
CA ALA A 212 10.79 6.13 -13.30
C ALA A 212 10.06 7.22 -12.46
N MET A 213 9.78 6.93 -11.19
CA MET A 213 9.16 7.90 -10.26
C MET A 213 10.09 9.08 -9.97
N LEU A 214 11.38 8.83 -9.77
CA LEU A 214 12.38 9.89 -9.59
C LEU A 214 12.47 10.81 -10.82
N GLU A 215 12.53 10.23 -12.01
CA GLU A 215 12.62 10.97 -13.27
C GLU A 215 11.36 11.78 -13.57
N ALA A 216 10.18 11.24 -13.26
CA ALA A 216 8.90 11.91 -13.44
C ALA A 216 8.72 13.06 -12.43
N GLY A 217 9.25 12.91 -11.22
CA GLY A 217 9.23 13.94 -10.18
C GLY A 217 7.85 14.23 -9.61
N ASP A 218 6.85 13.37 -9.80
CA ASP A 218 5.48 13.53 -9.29
C ASP A 218 5.26 12.79 -7.96
N VAL A 219 5.78 11.56 -7.80
CA VAL A 219 5.57 10.73 -6.62
C VAL A 219 6.37 11.24 -5.42
N MET A 220 5.66 11.59 -4.36
CA MET A 220 6.22 12.01 -3.07
C MET A 220 6.44 10.83 -2.11
N GLY A 221 5.62 9.79 -2.22
CA GLY A 221 5.69 8.63 -1.35
C GLY A 221 5.09 7.38 -1.96
N THR A 222 5.62 6.23 -1.54
CA THR A 222 5.08 4.91 -1.89
C THR A 222 4.62 4.18 -0.64
N PHE A 223 3.53 3.42 -0.74
CA PHE A 223 2.90 2.73 0.38
C PHE A 223 2.70 1.26 0.06
N VAL A 224 3.26 0.39 0.90
CA VAL A 224 3.26 -1.07 0.70
C VAL A 224 2.70 -1.82 1.91
N GLY A 225 2.33 -3.08 1.69
CA GLY A 225 1.98 -4.06 2.73
C GLY A 225 3.04 -5.14 2.89
N HIS A 226 2.63 -6.40 2.80
CA HIS A 226 3.43 -7.62 2.65
C HIS A 226 4.19 -8.07 3.91
N ASP A 227 5.07 -7.24 4.45
CA ASP A 227 5.90 -7.58 5.62
C ASP A 227 5.21 -7.13 6.91
N HIS A 228 4.61 -8.08 7.66
CA HIS A 228 3.62 -7.81 8.71
C HIS A 228 4.20 -7.17 9.98
N VAL A 229 5.51 -7.23 10.17
CA VAL A 229 6.18 -6.66 11.36
C VAL A 229 7.01 -5.42 11.04
N ASN A 230 6.76 -4.82 9.88
CA ASN A 230 7.27 -3.53 9.46
C ASN A 230 6.15 -2.49 9.44
N ASP A 231 6.44 -1.28 9.89
CA ASP A 231 5.58 -0.10 9.74
C ASP A 231 6.37 1.19 9.55
N TYR A 232 7.65 1.05 9.21
CA TYR A 232 8.54 2.18 9.08
C TYR A 232 8.27 3.03 7.83
N VAL A 233 8.76 4.25 7.91
CA VAL A 233 8.98 5.11 6.76
C VAL A 233 10.47 5.47 6.68
N VAL A 234 10.99 5.63 5.48
CA VAL A 234 12.37 6.05 5.22
C VAL A 234 12.41 6.91 3.97
N ASN A 235 13.07 8.07 4.03
CA ASN A 235 13.26 8.91 2.86
C ASN A 235 14.42 8.38 2.00
N TRP A 236 14.18 8.26 0.71
CA TRP A 236 15.17 7.86 -0.27
C TRP A 236 15.10 8.76 -1.49
N ASN A 237 16.11 9.64 -1.66
CA ASN A 237 16.18 10.60 -2.77
C ASN A 237 14.87 11.39 -2.98
N ASN A 238 14.29 11.91 -1.90
CA ASN A 238 13.05 12.69 -1.91
C ASN A 238 11.78 11.90 -2.35
N ILE A 239 11.77 10.59 -2.17
CA ILE A 239 10.55 9.78 -2.15
C ILE A 239 10.50 9.08 -0.79
N LEU A 240 9.40 9.25 -0.05
CA LEU A 240 9.20 8.56 1.22
C LEU A 240 8.71 7.13 0.96
N LEU A 241 9.50 6.13 1.35
CA LEU A 241 9.15 4.72 1.24
C LEU A 241 8.47 4.27 2.53
N CYS A 242 7.18 3.93 2.47
CA CYS A 242 6.33 3.70 3.63
C CYS A 242 5.76 2.28 3.64
N TYR A 243 5.85 1.62 4.79
CA TYR A 243 5.00 0.47 5.07
C TYR A 243 3.65 0.91 5.65
N GLY A 244 2.59 0.21 5.30
CA GLY A 244 1.35 0.21 6.05
C GLY A 244 1.53 -0.36 7.45
N ARG A 245 0.47 -0.44 8.24
CA ARG A 245 0.44 -1.15 9.51
C ARG A 245 -0.46 -2.36 9.37
N PHE A 246 0.03 -3.54 9.80
CA PHE A 246 -0.78 -4.74 9.77
C PHE A 246 -2.09 -4.54 10.56
N THR A 247 -3.21 -4.69 9.87
CA THR A 247 -4.56 -4.52 10.43
C THR A 247 -5.17 -5.85 10.83
N GLY A 248 -4.72 -6.94 10.20
CA GLY A 248 -5.32 -8.27 10.20
C GLY A 248 -5.50 -8.96 11.55
N GLY A 249 -5.98 -10.18 11.48
CA GLY A 249 -6.28 -11.05 12.63
C GLY A 249 -5.07 -11.80 13.17
N LYS A 250 -5.33 -12.98 13.77
CA LYS A 250 -4.30 -13.81 14.43
C LYS A 250 -3.78 -14.97 13.56
N THR A 251 -4.16 -15.02 12.31
CA THR A 251 -3.89 -16.17 11.44
C THR A 251 -2.47 -16.19 10.88
N VAL A 252 -1.75 -15.08 10.96
CA VAL A 252 -0.39 -14.94 10.48
C VAL A 252 0.50 -14.25 11.51
N TYR A 253 1.82 -14.27 11.34
CA TYR A 253 2.75 -13.57 12.21
C TYR A 253 2.50 -12.05 12.15
N HIS A 254 2.50 -11.39 13.30
CA HIS A 254 2.22 -9.96 13.42
C HIS A 254 2.72 -9.36 14.73
N ASP A 255 3.79 -9.91 15.29
CA ASP A 255 4.35 -9.41 16.56
C ASP A 255 5.09 -8.08 16.33
N ILE A 256 4.31 -7.02 16.20
CA ILE A 256 4.79 -5.64 16.06
C ILE A 256 4.48 -4.82 17.32
N PRO A 257 5.43 -4.00 17.83
CA PRO A 257 5.22 -3.20 19.04
C PRO A 257 3.97 -2.32 18.98
N GLY A 258 3.14 -2.39 20.00
CA GLY A 258 1.91 -1.61 20.09
C GLY A 258 0.67 -2.26 19.48
N GLY A 259 0.82 -3.41 18.81
CA GLY A 259 -0.30 -4.16 18.21
C GLY A 259 -0.70 -3.64 16.83
N ASN A 260 -1.83 -4.13 16.33
CA ASN A 260 -2.29 -3.86 14.98
C ASN A 260 -2.97 -2.49 14.85
N GLY A 261 -3.07 -1.98 13.64
CA GLY A 261 -3.64 -0.67 13.37
C GLY A 261 -3.74 -0.39 11.88
N ALA A 262 -3.71 0.86 11.50
CA ALA A 262 -3.63 1.30 10.10
C ALA A 262 -2.73 2.53 9.97
N ARG A 263 -2.14 2.71 8.79
CA ARG A 263 -1.49 3.97 8.43
C ARG A 263 -2.53 4.94 7.90
N VAL A 264 -2.44 6.16 8.38
CA VAL A 264 -3.25 7.30 7.92
C VAL A 264 -2.37 8.23 7.11
N ILE A 265 -2.93 8.83 6.07
CA ILE A 265 -2.27 9.77 5.18
C ILE A 265 -3.20 10.96 5.03
N GLU A 266 -2.66 12.16 5.19
CA GLU A 266 -3.39 13.41 5.00
C GLU A 266 -2.69 14.24 3.92
N LEU A 267 -3.44 14.59 2.89
CA LEU A 267 -3.01 15.48 1.81
C LEU A 267 -3.69 16.83 1.98
N THR A 268 -2.95 17.92 1.81
CA THR A 268 -3.47 19.28 1.77
C THR A 268 -3.42 19.82 0.35
N GLU A 269 -4.55 20.32 -0.17
CA GLU A 269 -4.60 20.92 -1.49
C GLU A 269 -3.62 22.09 -1.61
N GLY A 270 -2.87 22.12 -2.71
CA GLY A 270 -1.87 23.17 -2.98
C GLY A 270 -0.52 22.93 -2.35
N GLU A 271 -0.37 21.92 -1.50
CA GLU A 271 0.91 21.56 -0.88
C GLU A 271 1.56 20.39 -1.60
N ARG A 272 2.91 20.44 -1.68
CA ARG A 272 3.71 19.32 -2.16
C ARG A 272 4.34 18.59 -0.97
N GLY A 273 3.49 17.91 -0.24
CA GLY A 273 3.83 17.18 0.98
C GLY A 273 2.63 16.40 1.47
N PHE A 274 2.81 15.70 2.58
CA PHE A 274 1.73 15.00 3.27
C PHE A 274 2.10 14.70 4.72
N ASN A 275 1.08 14.60 5.57
CA ASN A 275 1.23 14.04 6.90
C ASN A 275 0.90 12.55 6.89
N THR A 276 1.58 11.77 7.73
CA THR A 276 1.22 10.37 7.92
C THR A 276 1.52 9.92 9.35
N TRP A 277 0.69 9.02 9.86
CA TRP A 277 0.83 8.43 11.19
C TRP A 277 0.24 7.03 11.23
N ILE A 278 0.52 6.31 12.30
CA ILE A 278 -0.13 5.02 12.57
C ILE A 278 -1.19 5.24 13.65
N ARG A 279 -2.43 4.85 13.33
CA ARG A 279 -3.52 4.72 14.31
C ARG A 279 -3.56 3.29 14.80
N LEU A 280 -3.29 3.10 16.08
CA LEU A 280 -3.41 1.81 16.75
C LEU A 280 -4.77 1.64 17.40
N LYS A 281 -5.09 0.38 17.73
CA LYS A 281 -6.21 0.05 18.62
C LYS A 281 -6.16 0.87 19.91
N GLY A 282 -7.32 1.26 20.44
CA GLY A 282 -7.45 2.13 21.63
C GLY A 282 -7.17 3.61 21.31
N GLY A 283 -7.18 3.99 20.04
CA GLY A 283 -7.10 5.39 19.60
C GLY A 283 -5.70 6.01 19.67
N ARG A 284 -4.66 5.23 19.98
CA ARG A 284 -3.30 5.76 20.11
C ARG A 284 -2.68 6.05 18.75
N ILE A 285 -2.09 7.23 18.60
CA ILE A 285 -1.29 7.64 17.44
C ILE A 285 0.18 7.40 17.77
N ILE A 286 0.92 6.83 16.81
CA ILE A 286 2.37 6.67 16.88
C ILE A 286 3.02 7.05 15.55
N ASN A 287 4.32 7.37 15.59
CA ASN A 287 5.17 7.65 14.44
C ASN A 287 4.56 8.71 13.49
N PRO A 288 4.13 9.88 14.00
CA PRO A 288 3.70 10.96 13.12
C PRO A 288 4.91 11.46 12.31
N VAL A 289 4.65 11.79 11.06
CA VAL A 289 5.64 12.30 10.10
C VAL A 289 4.99 13.36 9.24
N THR A 290 5.68 14.49 9.08
CA THR A 290 5.38 15.54 8.11
C THR A 290 6.43 15.48 7.00
N TYR A 291 6.01 15.08 5.81
CA TYR A 291 6.89 15.01 4.65
C TYR A 291 6.71 16.26 3.77
N PRO A 292 7.80 16.92 3.32
CA PRO A 292 9.21 16.54 3.47
C PRO A 292 9.89 17.04 4.75
N ASP A 293 9.27 17.85 5.57
CA ASP A 293 9.88 18.68 6.62
C ASP A 293 10.73 17.88 7.61
N ASP A 294 10.25 16.72 8.06
CA ASP A 294 10.98 15.86 9.00
C ASP A 294 12.24 15.22 8.39
N PHE A 295 12.46 15.35 7.07
CA PHE A 295 13.59 14.76 6.35
C PHE A 295 14.51 15.81 5.71
N VAL A 296 14.20 17.09 5.86
CA VAL A 296 15.08 18.18 5.45
C VAL A 296 16.16 18.34 6.51
N LYS A 297 17.43 18.22 6.13
CA LYS A 297 18.54 18.56 7.04
C LYS A 297 18.48 20.08 7.27
N THR A 298 18.24 20.48 8.51
CA THR A 298 18.55 21.86 8.93
C THR A 298 20.06 22.03 8.85
N GLU A 299 20.55 22.87 7.94
CA GLU A 299 21.96 23.28 7.85
C GLU A 299 22.39 24.01 9.12
#